data_918b1ab7ad27db7f2ef131f95fd7a742
#
_entry.id   918b1ab7ad27db7f2ef131f95fd7a742
#
_cell.length_a   1.000
_cell.length_b   1.000
_cell.length_c   1.000
_cell.angle_alpha   90.00
_cell.angle_beta   90.00
_cell.angle_gamma   90.00
#
_symmetry.space_group_name_H-M   'P 1'
#
loop_
_entity.id
_entity.type
_entity.pdbx_description
1 polymer ?
#
loop_
_entity_poly.entity_id
_entity_poly.type
_entity_poly.pdbx_seq_one_letter_code
_entity_poly.pdbx_strand_id
1 'polypeptide(L)'
;MTGTREVFCFGEFELDVDAAELRRKDRRLKLQPQPFKLLVLLVRKAGALVTREEIRRELWPDGTFVDFDQSVNFSVKQIRDALGDEADRPLYIETVPRRGHRFIAPISTPGQPAPRHSFFPMGATGIRLEKALWTNIAELRLAENRRRRNMWMAISILSALLAVTAILLLLRH
;
A
#
# COMPACT_ATOMS: atom_id res chain seq x y z
N MET A 1 -6.82 16.36 29.46
CA MET A 1 -6.64 14.96 29.04
C MET A 1 -5.88 15.00 27.72
N THR A 2 -4.59 14.90 27.76
CA THR A 2 -3.71 14.86 26.56
C THR A 2 -3.79 13.46 25.98
N GLY A 3 -4.72 13.25 25.04
CA GLY A 3 -4.76 12.02 24.25
C GLY A 3 -3.44 11.87 23.48
N THR A 4 -2.72 10.81 23.75
CA THR A 4 -1.51 10.48 23.00
C THR A 4 -1.91 10.24 21.55
N ARG A 5 -1.51 11.14 20.65
CA ARG A 5 -1.79 11.04 19.22
C ARG A 5 -1.19 9.74 18.69
N GLU A 6 -2.03 8.89 18.08
CA GLU A 6 -1.60 7.61 17.54
C GLU A 6 -1.04 7.78 16.13
N VAL A 7 0.29 7.77 16.01
CA VAL A 7 1.00 7.93 14.75
C VAL A 7 1.97 6.79 14.54
N PHE A 8 1.92 6.17 13.37
CA PHE A 8 2.84 5.11 12.96
C PHE A 8 3.71 5.57 11.79
N CYS A 9 5.00 5.31 11.88
CA CYS A 9 5.95 5.59 10.81
C CYS A 9 6.50 4.27 10.24
N PHE A 10 6.49 4.12 8.92
CA PHE A 10 7.05 2.97 8.22
C PHE A 10 7.58 3.38 6.83
N GLY A 11 8.79 2.98 6.51
CA GLY A 11 9.46 3.45 5.30
C GLY A 11 9.50 4.98 5.23
N GLU A 12 8.89 5.56 4.20
CA GLU A 12 8.73 7.02 4.03
C GLU A 12 7.31 7.51 4.34
N PHE A 13 6.49 6.66 4.96
CA PHE A 13 5.10 6.97 5.26
C PHE A 13 4.90 7.25 6.74
N GLU A 14 3.95 8.14 6.99
CA GLU A 14 3.40 8.48 8.30
C GLU A 14 1.90 8.26 8.26
N LEU A 15 1.39 7.41 9.13
CA LEU A 15 -0.02 7.10 9.31
C LEU A 15 -0.50 7.72 10.61
N ASP A 16 -1.26 8.79 10.51
CA ASP A 16 -1.91 9.46 11.64
C ASP A 16 -3.33 8.94 11.77
N VAL A 17 -3.59 8.19 12.83
CA VAL A 17 -4.89 7.53 13.05
C VAL A 17 -5.94 8.55 13.45
N ASP A 18 -5.59 9.52 14.29
CA ASP A 18 -6.52 10.51 14.82
C ASP A 18 -6.94 11.54 13.75
N ALA A 19 -6.00 11.94 12.89
CA ALA A 19 -6.27 12.81 11.76
C ALA A 19 -6.88 12.07 10.55
N ALA A 20 -6.93 10.73 10.58
CA ALA A 20 -7.30 9.88 9.45
C ALA A 20 -6.49 10.21 8.17
N GLU A 21 -5.19 10.41 8.33
CA GLU A 21 -4.28 10.81 7.27
C GLU A 21 -3.15 9.81 7.04
N LEU A 22 -2.89 9.52 5.77
CA LEU A 22 -1.65 8.87 5.33
C LEU A 22 -0.81 9.91 4.61
N ARG A 23 0.45 10.06 5.02
CA ARG A 23 1.40 10.98 4.41
C ARG A 23 2.63 10.25 3.90
N ARG A 24 3.19 10.73 2.82
CA ARG A 24 4.51 10.34 2.33
C ARG A 24 5.38 11.57 2.31
N LYS A 25 6.36 11.66 3.23
CA LYS A 25 7.08 12.91 3.50
C LYS A 25 6.04 14.01 3.83
N ASP A 26 6.09 15.16 3.17
CA ASP A 26 5.14 16.26 3.40
C ASP A 26 3.85 16.17 2.56
N ARG A 27 3.69 15.11 1.75
CA ARG A 27 2.56 14.97 0.85
C ARG A 27 1.48 14.04 1.41
N ARG A 28 0.28 14.56 1.60
CA ARG A 28 -0.90 13.78 1.95
C ARG A 28 -1.32 12.88 0.78
N LEU A 29 -1.53 11.60 1.06
CA LEU A 29 -2.07 10.62 0.14
C LEU A 29 -3.56 10.42 0.41
N LYS A 30 -4.36 10.45 -0.66
CA LYS A 30 -5.79 10.19 -0.54
C LYS A 30 -6.04 8.69 -0.46
N LEU A 31 -6.64 8.26 0.63
CA LEU A 31 -7.11 6.89 0.81
C LEU A 31 -8.58 6.94 1.22
N GLN A 32 -9.39 6.05 0.67
CA GLN A 32 -10.81 5.98 1.05
C GLN A 32 -10.95 5.47 2.50
N PRO A 33 -12.08 5.74 3.18
CA PRO A 33 -12.26 5.39 4.60
C PRO A 33 -12.05 3.89 4.90
N GLN A 34 -12.58 3.00 4.08
CA GLN A 34 -12.44 1.55 4.30
C GLN A 34 -10.99 1.05 4.12
N PRO A 35 -10.29 1.35 3.00
CA PRO A 35 -8.86 1.09 2.88
C PRO A 35 -8.03 1.70 4.02
N PHE A 36 -8.36 2.92 4.48
CA PHE A 36 -7.67 3.54 5.60
C PHE A 36 -7.82 2.72 6.89
N LYS A 37 -9.06 2.33 7.25
CA LYS A 37 -9.32 1.48 8.42
C LYS A 37 -8.59 0.14 8.33
N LEU A 38 -8.58 -0.48 7.15
CA LEU A 38 -7.84 -1.73 6.92
C LEU A 38 -6.33 -1.52 7.13
N LEU A 39 -5.77 -0.43 6.62
CA LEU A 39 -4.35 -0.12 6.81
C LEU A 39 -4.02 0.06 8.29
N VAL A 40 -4.84 0.80 9.04
CA VAL A 40 -4.67 0.97 10.50
C VAL A 40 -4.69 -0.38 11.21
N LEU A 41 -5.66 -1.25 10.90
CA LEU A 41 -5.74 -2.59 11.49
C LEU A 41 -4.48 -3.42 11.22
N LEU A 42 -4.01 -3.42 9.98
CA LEU A 42 -2.81 -4.16 9.58
C LEU A 42 -1.55 -3.61 10.26
N VAL A 43 -1.42 -2.28 10.36
CA VAL A 43 -0.28 -1.61 10.99
C VAL A 43 -0.27 -1.86 12.50
N ARG A 44 -1.41 -1.77 13.19
CA ARG A 44 -1.51 -2.10 14.63
C ARG A 44 -1.11 -3.54 14.94
N LYS A 45 -1.34 -4.46 14.00
CA LYS A 45 -0.97 -5.89 14.11
C LYS A 45 0.26 -6.24 13.27
N ALA A 46 1.18 -5.31 13.09
CA ALA A 46 2.36 -5.53 12.27
C ALA A 46 3.12 -6.81 12.66
N GLY A 47 3.55 -7.57 11.66
CA GLY A 47 4.19 -8.88 11.83
C GLY A 47 3.23 -10.03 12.08
N ALA A 48 2.01 -9.78 12.56
CA ALA A 48 1.00 -10.81 12.77
C ALA A 48 0.10 -11.00 11.53
N LEU A 49 -0.42 -12.20 11.33
CA LEU A 49 -1.43 -12.48 10.33
C LEU A 49 -2.77 -11.90 10.82
N VAL A 50 -3.37 -11.03 10.03
CA VAL A 50 -4.75 -10.57 10.20
C VAL A 50 -5.64 -11.41 9.31
N THR A 51 -6.51 -12.21 9.91
CA THR A 51 -7.39 -13.13 9.19
C THR A 51 -8.54 -12.39 8.49
N ARG A 52 -9.17 -13.06 7.50
CA ARG A 52 -10.34 -12.51 6.81
C ARG A 52 -11.49 -12.25 7.77
N GLU A 53 -11.69 -13.13 8.75
CA GLU A 53 -12.71 -13.02 9.78
C GLU A 53 -12.47 -11.82 10.71
N GLU A 54 -11.21 -11.59 11.09
CA GLU A 54 -10.84 -10.40 11.86
C GLU A 54 -11.08 -9.11 11.09
N ILE A 55 -10.69 -9.08 9.81
CA ILE A 55 -10.93 -7.93 8.94
C ILE A 55 -12.44 -7.67 8.82
N ARG A 56 -13.22 -8.72 8.60
CA ARG A 56 -14.69 -8.63 8.51
C ARG A 56 -15.29 -8.04 9.78
N ARG A 57 -14.95 -8.57 10.93
CA ARG A 57 -15.48 -8.13 12.22
C ARG A 57 -15.14 -6.68 12.52
N GLU A 58 -13.94 -6.24 12.17
CA GLU A 58 -13.46 -4.90 12.45
C GLU A 58 -14.03 -3.84 11.50
N LEU A 59 -14.14 -4.18 10.21
CA LEU A 59 -14.54 -3.21 9.19
C LEU A 59 -16.05 -3.22 8.88
N TRP A 60 -16.72 -4.34 9.14
CA TRP A 60 -18.15 -4.52 8.86
C TRP A 60 -18.90 -5.21 10.02
N PRO A 61 -18.94 -4.58 11.21
CA PRO A 61 -19.57 -5.19 12.40
C PRO A 61 -21.06 -5.46 12.19
N ASP A 62 -21.75 -4.66 11.40
CA ASP A 62 -23.20 -4.72 11.21
C ASP A 62 -23.67 -5.74 10.17
N GLY A 63 -22.80 -6.58 9.66
CA GLY A 63 -23.15 -7.65 8.70
C GLY A 63 -23.76 -7.17 7.39
N THR A 64 -23.45 -5.94 6.97
CA THR A 64 -23.92 -5.35 5.70
C THR A 64 -23.65 -6.29 4.54
N PHE A 65 -24.67 -6.56 3.71
CA PHE A 65 -24.61 -7.41 2.51
C PHE A 65 -23.70 -6.77 1.44
N VAL A 66 -22.41 -6.96 1.56
CA VAL A 66 -21.41 -6.64 0.53
C VAL A 66 -20.66 -7.92 0.21
N ASP A 67 -20.23 -8.07 -1.03
CA ASP A 67 -19.23 -9.08 -1.36
C ASP A 67 -17.95 -8.73 -0.59
N PHE A 68 -17.82 -9.36 0.57
CA PHE A 68 -16.77 -9.11 1.52
C PHE A 68 -15.38 -9.34 0.90
N ASP A 69 -15.21 -10.45 0.17
CA ASP A 69 -13.93 -10.79 -0.43
C ASP A 69 -13.51 -9.78 -1.49
N GLN A 70 -14.46 -9.33 -2.30
CA GLN A 70 -14.21 -8.29 -3.28
C GLN A 70 -13.85 -6.95 -2.62
N SER A 71 -14.56 -6.59 -1.54
CA SER A 71 -14.33 -5.34 -0.82
C SER A 71 -12.95 -5.31 -0.13
N VAL A 72 -12.52 -6.43 0.47
CA VAL A 72 -11.17 -6.56 1.06
C VAL A 72 -10.10 -6.49 -0.02
N ASN A 73 -10.25 -7.24 -1.12
CA ASN A 73 -9.29 -7.23 -2.21
C ASN A 73 -9.16 -5.84 -2.84
N PHE A 74 -10.28 -5.14 -3.02
CA PHE A 74 -10.28 -3.76 -3.50
C PHE A 74 -9.56 -2.81 -2.53
N SER A 75 -9.82 -2.94 -1.22
CA SER A 75 -9.18 -2.13 -0.19
C SER A 75 -7.67 -2.37 -0.16
N VAL A 76 -7.23 -3.64 -0.21
CA VAL A 76 -5.80 -3.99 -0.27
C VAL A 76 -5.15 -3.44 -1.53
N LYS A 77 -5.83 -3.51 -2.68
CA LYS A 77 -5.34 -2.92 -3.92
C LYS A 77 -5.13 -1.42 -3.78
N GLN A 78 -6.12 -0.68 -3.24
CA GLN A 78 -5.98 0.76 -3.04
C GLN A 78 -4.83 1.13 -2.10
N ILE A 79 -4.63 0.35 -1.02
CA ILE A 79 -3.51 0.56 -0.11
C ILE A 79 -2.19 0.35 -0.86
N ARG A 80 -2.06 -0.74 -1.61
CA ARG A 80 -0.86 -1.02 -2.41
C ARG A 80 -0.58 0.08 -3.43
N ASP A 81 -1.59 0.53 -4.13
CA ASP A 81 -1.47 1.64 -5.09
C ASP A 81 -0.96 2.92 -4.40
N ALA A 82 -1.46 3.23 -3.20
CA ALA A 82 -1.03 4.38 -2.41
C ALA A 82 0.40 4.25 -1.88
N LEU A 83 0.79 3.05 -1.43
CA LEU A 83 2.12 2.77 -0.90
C LEU A 83 3.16 2.47 -2.01
N GLY A 84 2.74 2.26 -3.25
CA GLY A 84 3.60 1.76 -4.32
C GLY A 84 4.05 0.32 -4.09
N ASP A 85 3.21 -0.50 -3.46
CA ASP A 85 3.48 -1.91 -3.14
C ASP A 85 2.96 -2.85 -4.23
N GLU A 86 3.60 -4.00 -4.39
CA GLU A 86 3.23 -5.01 -5.38
C GLU A 86 2.90 -6.35 -4.71
N ALA A 87 1.88 -7.06 -5.24
CA ALA A 87 1.44 -8.33 -4.67
C ALA A 87 2.49 -9.44 -4.77
N ASP A 88 3.25 -9.45 -5.87
CA ASP A 88 4.25 -10.51 -6.17
C ASP A 88 5.55 -10.32 -5.39
N ARG A 89 5.85 -9.08 -5.01
CA ARG A 89 7.05 -8.71 -4.24
C ARG A 89 6.68 -7.68 -3.18
N PRO A 90 5.93 -8.05 -2.15
CA PRO A 90 5.41 -7.12 -1.17
C PRO A 90 6.54 -6.51 -0.34
N LEU A 91 6.44 -5.18 -0.12
CA LEU A 91 7.27 -4.42 0.80
C LEU A 91 6.54 -4.10 2.10
N TYR A 92 5.21 -3.93 2.01
CA TYR A 92 4.37 -3.50 3.11
C TYR A 92 3.30 -4.53 3.46
N ILE A 93 2.58 -5.07 2.46
CA ILE A 93 1.45 -5.96 2.70
C ILE A 93 1.64 -7.29 1.98
N GLU A 94 1.92 -8.33 2.75
CA GLU A 94 1.94 -9.71 2.30
C GLU A 94 0.53 -10.27 2.26
N THR A 95 0.16 -10.95 1.16
CA THR A 95 -1.05 -11.77 1.09
C THR A 95 -0.72 -13.20 1.46
N VAL A 96 -1.35 -13.71 2.51
CA VAL A 96 -1.30 -15.13 2.87
C VAL A 96 -2.51 -15.82 2.25
N PRO A 97 -2.33 -16.66 1.20
CA PRO A 97 -3.44 -17.24 0.44
C PRO A 97 -4.47 -17.93 1.34
N ARG A 98 -5.75 -17.67 1.11
CA ARG A 98 -6.90 -18.22 1.86
C ARG A 98 -6.97 -17.85 3.34
N ARG A 99 -5.97 -17.19 3.93
CA ARG A 99 -5.92 -16.88 5.36
C ARG A 99 -6.14 -15.41 5.68
N GLY A 100 -5.51 -14.50 4.92
CA GLY A 100 -5.63 -13.07 5.20
C GLY A 100 -4.43 -12.28 4.70
N HIS A 101 -4.09 -11.22 5.44
CA HIS A 101 -3.01 -10.30 5.11
C HIS A 101 -2.13 -10.03 6.32
N ARG A 102 -0.87 -9.66 6.07
CA ARG A 102 0.10 -9.31 7.09
C ARG A 102 0.83 -8.04 6.71
N PHE A 103 1.01 -7.12 7.65
CA PHE A 103 1.91 -5.99 7.46
C PHE A 103 3.33 -6.42 7.81
N ILE A 104 4.25 -6.29 6.85
CA ILE A 104 5.62 -6.85 6.97
C ILE A 104 6.71 -5.79 7.15
N ALA A 105 6.41 -4.51 6.90
CA ALA A 105 7.40 -3.45 7.07
C ALA A 105 7.62 -3.15 8.56
N PRO A 106 8.84 -2.75 8.95
CA PRO A 106 9.13 -2.31 10.31
C PRO A 106 8.37 -1.01 10.63
N ILE A 107 7.81 -0.95 11.84
CA ILE A 107 7.06 0.20 12.34
C ILE A 107 7.85 0.89 13.43
N SER A 108 7.82 2.22 13.41
CA SER A 108 8.26 3.10 14.49
C SER A 108 7.16 4.09 14.84
N THR A 109 7.12 4.51 16.12
CA THR A 109 6.32 5.66 16.54
C THR A 109 7.20 6.89 16.63
N PRO A 110 6.68 8.11 16.42
CA PRO A 110 7.46 9.33 16.60
C PRO A 110 8.09 9.36 18.01
N GLY A 111 9.41 9.43 18.07
CA GLY A 111 10.15 9.44 19.34
C GLY A 111 10.58 8.08 19.89
N GLN A 112 10.20 6.96 19.31
CA GLN A 112 10.75 5.64 19.65
C GLN A 112 11.65 5.12 18.53
N PRO A 113 12.86 4.61 18.87
CA PRO A 113 13.65 3.87 17.87
C PRO A 113 12.85 2.66 17.39
N ALA A 114 12.86 2.42 16.08
CA ALA A 114 12.17 1.28 15.47
C ALA A 114 12.47 -0.01 16.26
N PRO A 115 11.46 -0.82 16.60
CA PRO A 115 11.69 -2.07 17.31
C PRO A 115 12.60 -2.96 16.47
N ARG A 116 13.66 -3.43 17.10
CA ARG A 116 14.63 -4.36 16.51
C ARG A 116 13.99 -5.74 16.39
N HIS A 117 13.04 -5.89 15.49
CA HIS A 117 12.56 -7.24 15.14
C HIS A 117 13.55 -7.87 14.17
N SER A 118 14.35 -8.73 14.74
CA SER A 118 15.34 -9.62 14.13
C SER A 118 14.66 -10.65 13.20
N PHE A 119 14.27 -10.22 12.00
CA PHE A 119 13.96 -11.18 10.93
C PHE A 119 15.02 -11.17 9.81
N PHE A 120 16.12 -10.43 10.02
CA PHE A 120 17.32 -10.56 9.21
C PHE A 120 18.52 -10.85 10.12
N PRO A 121 19.26 -11.94 9.90
CA PRO A 121 20.49 -12.17 10.61
C PRO A 121 21.59 -11.31 9.99
N MET A 122 21.78 -10.08 10.50
CA MET A 122 23.01 -9.32 10.23
C MET A 122 23.23 -8.19 11.23
N GLY A 123 24.49 -8.08 11.65
CA GLY A 123 25.06 -7.34 12.76
C GLY A 123 24.85 -5.81 12.79
N ALA A 124 25.30 -5.23 13.87
CA ALA A 124 25.07 -3.87 14.39
C ALA A 124 25.38 -2.65 13.48
N THR A 125 25.76 -2.88 12.23
CA THR A 125 26.01 -1.82 11.21
C THR A 125 24.79 -1.58 10.31
N GLY A 126 23.70 -2.37 10.47
CA GLY A 126 22.58 -2.45 9.55
C GLY A 126 21.56 -1.30 9.60
N ILE A 127 21.39 -0.63 10.74
CA ILE A 127 20.23 0.27 10.96
C ILE A 127 20.22 1.50 10.04
N ARG A 128 21.39 2.02 9.69
CA ARG A 128 21.49 3.16 8.77
C ARG A 128 21.37 2.76 7.31
N LEU A 129 21.82 1.55 6.97
CA LEU A 129 21.69 0.96 5.63
C LEU A 129 20.26 0.47 5.36
N GLU A 130 19.57 -0.07 6.37
CA GLU A 130 18.21 -0.60 6.24
C GLU A 130 17.20 0.48 5.84
N LYS A 131 17.23 1.63 6.52
CA LYS A 131 16.36 2.77 6.17
C LYS A 131 16.66 3.31 4.76
N ALA A 132 17.93 3.38 4.38
CA ALA A 132 18.34 3.79 3.05
C ALA A 132 17.99 2.76 1.97
N LEU A 133 18.04 1.46 2.30
CA LEU A 133 17.69 0.38 1.37
C LEU A 133 16.18 0.38 1.07
N TRP A 134 15.36 0.51 2.12
CA TRP A 134 13.90 0.57 1.97
C TRP A 134 13.45 1.81 1.16
N THR A 135 14.04 2.96 1.41
CA THR A 135 13.73 4.17 0.64
C THR A 135 14.16 4.04 -0.84
N ASN A 136 15.33 3.48 -1.11
CA ASN A 136 15.82 3.28 -2.46
C ASN A 136 14.98 2.24 -3.24
N ILE A 137 14.61 1.13 -2.61
CA ILE A 137 13.77 0.11 -3.23
C ILE A 137 12.36 0.65 -3.52
N ALA A 138 11.78 1.41 -2.59
CA ALA A 138 10.48 2.04 -2.78
C ALA A 138 10.52 3.08 -3.91
N GLU A 139 11.56 3.92 -3.99
CA GLU A 139 11.72 4.91 -5.05
C GLU A 139 11.93 4.27 -6.43
N LEU A 140 12.75 3.23 -6.52
CA LEU A 140 12.98 2.49 -7.76
C LEU A 140 11.69 1.84 -8.27
N ARG A 141 10.89 1.23 -7.39
CA ARG A 141 9.61 0.63 -7.78
C ARG A 141 8.55 1.65 -8.17
N LEU A 142 8.51 2.79 -7.51
CA LEU A 142 7.59 3.87 -7.91
C LEU A 142 7.94 4.45 -9.27
N ALA A 143 9.24 4.55 -9.58
CA ALA A 143 9.72 4.95 -10.90
C ALA A 143 9.33 3.92 -11.98
N GLU A 144 9.47 2.63 -11.67
CA GLU A 144 9.10 1.53 -12.59
C GLU A 144 7.59 1.46 -12.82
N ASN A 145 6.78 1.62 -11.78
CA ASN A 145 5.32 1.62 -11.89
C ASN A 145 4.80 2.84 -12.68
N ARG A 146 5.47 4.01 -12.52
CA ARG A 146 5.21 5.20 -13.34
C ARG A 146 5.56 4.93 -14.81
N ARG A 147 6.69 4.24 -15.07
CA ARG A 147 7.14 3.89 -16.42
C ARG A 147 6.18 2.92 -17.10
N ARG A 148 5.71 1.88 -16.40
CA ARG A 148 4.70 0.94 -16.91
C ARG A 148 3.38 1.64 -17.23
N ARG A 149 2.88 2.50 -16.35
CA ARG A 149 1.64 3.26 -16.60
C ARG A 149 1.76 4.17 -17.81
N ASN A 150 2.88 4.86 -17.97
CA ASN A 150 3.12 5.72 -19.13
C ASN A 150 3.23 4.90 -20.41
N MET A 151 3.83 3.71 -20.38
CA MET A 151 3.91 2.79 -21.51
C MET A 151 2.52 2.31 -21.95
N TRP A 152 1.66 1.92 -21.00
CA TRP A 152 0.28 1.52 -21.31
C TRP A 152 -0.56 2.66 -21.90
N MET A 153 -0.37 3.88 -21.40
CA MET A 153 -1.02 5.06 -21.98
C MET A 153 -0.52 5.33 -23.41
N ALA A 154 0.77 5.21 -23.66
CA ALA A 154 1.33 5.39 -25.01
C ALA A 154 0.79 4.33 -26.00
N ILE A 155 0.71 3.08 -25.58
CA ILE A 155 0.13 1.99 -26.41
C ILE A 155 -1.34 2.27 -26.70
N SER A 156 -2.10 2.73 -25.72
CA SER A 156 -3.52 3.05 -25.89
C SER A 156 -3.74 4.21 -26.89
N ILE A 157 -2.92 5.25 -26.81
CA ILE A 157 -2.96 6.39 -27.75
C ILE A 157 -2.62 5.93 -29.17
N LEU A 158 -1.56 5.11 -29.31
CA LEU A 158 -1.13 4.60 -30.60
C LEU A 158 -2.21 3.73 -31.26
N SER A 159 -2.84 2.87 -30.49
CA SER A 159 -3.94 2.02 -30.99
C SER A 159 -5.15 2.84 -31.44
N ALA A 160 -5.49 3.91 -30.69
CA ALA A 160 -6.57 4.82 -31.09
C ALA A 160 -6.26 5.58 -32.39
N LEU A 161 -5.02 6.03 -32.57
CA LEU A 161 -4.58 6.69 -33.79
C LEU A 161 -4.64 5.75 -35.01
N LEU A 162 -4.22 4.48 -34.84
CA LEU A 162 -4.32 3.47 -35.89
C LEU A 162 -5.77 3.18 -36.28
N ALA A 163 -6.68 3.11 -35.30
CA ALA A 163 -8.12 2.93 -35.58
C ALA A 163 -8.72 4.10 -36.36
N VAL A 164 -8.36 5.33 -36.00
CA VAL A 164 -8.81 6.55 -36.71
C VAL A 164 -8.30 6.56 -38.15
N THR A 165 -7.01 6.25 -38.35
CA THR A 165 -6.44 6.21 -39.70
C THR A 165 -7.08 5.13 -40.57
N ALA A 166 -7.38 3.95 -39.99
CA ALA A 166 -8.07 2.89 -40.72
C ALA A 166 -9.50 3.30 -41.15
N ILE A 167 -10.25 3.97 -40.26
CA ILE A 167 -11.57 4.50 -40.55
C ILE A 167 -11.52 5.55 -41.68
N LEU A 168 -10.55 6.46 -41.63
CA LEU A 168 -10.40 7.50 -42.65
C LEU A 168 -10.03 6.92 -44.02
N LEU A 169 -9.25 5.83 -44.07
CA LEU A 169 -8.94 5.12 -45.31
C LEU A 169 -10.15 4.41 -45.89
N LEU A 170 -11.00 3.81 -45.02
CA LEU A 170 -12.24 3.17 -45.47
C LEU A 170 -13.30 4.16 -45.99
N LEU A 171 -13.34 5.37 -45.43
CA LEU A 171 -14.28 6.43 -45.87
C LEU A 171 -13.82 7.13 -47.17
N ARG A 172 -12.57 6.93 -47.58
CA ARG A 172 -11.99 7.52 -48.80
C ARG A 172 -12.15 6.62 -50.04
N HIS A 173 -12.55 5.37 -49.86
CA HIS A 173 -12.93 4.40 -50.90
C HIS A 173 -14.43 4.30 -51.06
#